data_73db44232fd20b66483bc24874615fcc
#
_entry.id   73db44232fd20b66483bc24874615fcc
#
_cell.length_a   1.000
_cell.length_b   1.000
_cell.length_c   1.000
_cell.angle_alpha   90.00
_cell.angle_beta   90.00
_cell.angle_gamma   90.00
#
_symmetry.space_group_name_H-M   'P 1'
#
loop_
_entity.id
_entity.type
_entity.pdbx_description
1 polymer ?
#
loop_
_entity_poly.entity_id
_entity_poly.type
_entity_poly.pdbx_seq_one_letter_code
_entity_poly.pdbx_strand_id
1 'polypeptide(L)'
;MNPSSKKSILTDKRRFSLEQLRGKISPDSFHCQIEEYNEYLFNEALKSQNDQMAFTWLLCERSSGAIAAYMSLIADAIKLTATEKELHNLSYTFKTVPAMKIAKLAVSASFQEKYRGLGTLMVEMATEIAVACNEQYFACRFITVDADIEHNESVINFYLKNGFVPNEEIKNKRRKTISMRRDILFKAKL
;
A
#
# COMPACT_ATOMS: atom_id res chain seq x y z
N MET A 1 -29.05 8.04 5.88
CA MET A 1 -27.97 8.20 6.88
C MET A 1 -27.05 9.33 6.44
N ASN A 2 -26.77 10.28 7.30
CA ASN A 2 -26.04 11.49 6.98
C ASN A 2 -24.56 11.17 6.72
N PRO A 3 -23.95 11.50 5.57
CA PRO A 3 -22.56 11.13 5.24
C PRO A 3 -21.49 11.84 6.09
N SER A 4 -21.90 12.68 7.03
CA SER A 4 -21.03 13.54 7.84
C SER A 4 -20.46 12.91 9.13
N SER A 5 -20.72 11.64 9.45
CA SER A 5 -20.40 11.10 10.79
C SER A 5 -19.13 10.23 10.86
N LYS A 6 -18.42 9.99 9.73
CA LYS A 6 -17.19 9.19 9.78
C LYS A 6 -16.06 9.96 10.42
N LYS A 7 -15.46 9.39 11.48
CA LYS A 7 -14.30 10.00 12.15
C LYS A 7 -13.06 9.96 11.25
N SER A 8 -12.34 11.08 11.14
CA SER A 8 -11.05 11.09 10.45
C SER A 8 -9.99 10.42 11.31
N ILE A 9 -9.29 9.42 10.74
CA ILE A 9 -8.23 8.70 11.43
C ILE A 9 -6.94 9.52 11.53
N LEU A 10 -6.75 10.50 10.66
CA LEU A 10 -5.55 11.34 10.65
C LEU A 10 -5.37 12.15 11.93
N THR A 11 -6.44 12.33 12.72
CA THR A 11 -6.42 13.02 14.01
C THR A 11 -6.18 12.09 15.21
N ASP A 12 -6.24 10.76 15.03
CA ASP A 12 -6.08 9.79 16.13
C ASP A 12 -5.30 8.53 15.72
N LYS A 13 -4.09 8.75 15.20
CA LYS A 13 -3.15 7.66 14.82
C LYS A 13 -2.81 6.74 16.00
N ARG A 14 -2.92 7.22 17.25
CA ARG A 14 -2.60 6.44 18.47
C ARG A 14 -3.59 5.30 18.74
N ARG A 15 -4.76 5.33 18.10
CA ARG A 15 -5.80 4.32 18.24
C ARG A 15 -5.40 2.96 17.65
N PHE A 16 -4.49 2.97 16.68
CA PHE A 16 -4.07 1.78 15.96
C PHE A 16 -2.61 1.45 16.21
N SER A 17 -2.27 0.18 16.08
CA SER A 17 -0.90 -0.33 16.01
C SER A 17 -0.68 -1.02 14.68
N LEU A 18 0.52 -0.89 14.12
CA LEU A 18 0.97 -1.68 12.99
C LEU A 18 1.72 -2.89 13.53
N GLU A 19 1.26 -4.08 13.17
CA GLU A 19 1.77 -5.34 13.67
C GLU A 19 2.14 -6.26 12.49
N GLN A 20 3.25 -6.96 12.59
CA GLN A 20 3.62 -7.96 11.60
C GLN A 20 2.71 -9.19 11.74
N LEU A 21 2.29 -9.76 10.61
CA LEU A 21 1.58 -11.04 10.61
C LEU A 21 2.47 -12.14 11.22
N ARG A 22 2.01 -12.80 12.29
CA ARG A 22 2.78 -13.84 12.99
C ARG A 22 2.11 -15.20 13.03
N GLY A 23 0.86 -15.29 12.60
CA GLY A 23 0.09 -16.51 12.64
C GLY A 23 -1.06 -16.50 11.65
N LYS A 24 -1.73 -17.63 11.52
CA LYS A 24 -2.90 -17.78 10.66
C LYS A 24 -4.03 -16.87 11.14
N ILE A 25 -4.64 -16.14 10.22
CA ILE A 25 -5.78 -15.27 10.48
C ILE A 25 -7.08 -16.08 10.32
N SER A 26 -7.99 -15.95 11.30
CA SER A 26 -9.31 -16.54 11.21
C SER A 26 -10.19 -15.76 10.21
N PRO A 27 -10.98 -16.44 9.36
CA PRO A 27 -11.90 -15.76 8.43
C PRO A 27 -12.87 -14.79 9.11
N ASP A 28 -13.25 -15.05 10.36
CA ASP A 28 -14.18 -14.19 11.11
C ASP A 28 -13.55 -12.89 11.61
N SER A 29 -12.20 -12.77 11.56
CA SER A 29 -11.48 -11.62 12.14
C SER A 29 -11.25 -10.46 11.19
N PHE A 30 -11.51 -10.64 9.90
CA PHE A 30 -11.36 -9.60 8.87
C PHE A 30 -12.32 -9.86 7.71
N HIS A 31 -12.93 -8.79 7.20
CA HIS A 31 -13.71 -8.86 5.97
C HIS A 31 -13.62 -7.53 5.22
N CYS A 32 -13.24 -7.58 3.95
CA CYS A 32 -13.31 -6.45 3.00
C CYS A 32 -14.25 -6.79 1.84
N GLN A 33 -14.60 -5.79 1.03
CA GLN A 33 -15.58 -5.95 -0.04
C GLN A 33 -15.09 -6.83 -1.21
N ILE A 34 -13.80 -7.09 -1.33
CA ILE A 34 -13.20 -7.86 -2.43
C ILE A 34 -12.76 -9.22 -1.85
N GLU A 35 -13.42 -10.28 -2.27
CA GLU A 35 -13.20 -11.62 -1.73
C GLU A 35 -11.77 -12.13 -1.97
N GLU A 36 -11.18 -11.85 -3.12
CA GLU A 36 -9.79 -12.22 -3.43
C GLU A 36 -8.79 -11.70 -2.38
N TYR A 37 -9.07 -10.53 -1.77
CA TYR A 37 -8.21 -9.97 -0.72
C TYR A 37 -8.44 -10.66 0.63
N ASN A 38 -9.68 -11.12 0.93
CA ASN A 38 -9.98 -11.93 2.10
C ASN A 38 -9.26 -13.28 2.00
N GLU A 39 -9.44 -13.98 0.88
CA GLU A 39 -8.80 -15.27 0.60
C GLU A 39 -7.27 -15.20 0.69
N TYR A 40 -6.66 -14.15 0.12
CA TYR A 40 -5.22 -13.96 0.23
C TYR A 40 -4.78 -13.86 1.70
N LEU A 41 -5.45 -13.05 2.52
CA LEU A 41 -5.07 -12.85 3.92
C LEU A 41 -5.15 -14.16 4.72
N PHE A 42 -6.20 -14.96 4.49
CA PHE A 42 -6.45 -16.18 5.27
C PHE A 42 -5.59 -17.37 4.83
N ASN A 43 -5.34 -17.51 3.53
CA ASN A 43 -4.78 -18.72 2.95
C ASN A 43 -3.35 -18.56 2.42
N GLU A 44 -2.95 -17.35 2.02
CA GLU A 44 -1.69 -17.14 1.32
C GLU A 44 -0.68 -16.24 2.06
N ALA A 45 -1.15 -15.23 2.78
CA ALA A 45 -0.28 -14.18 3.33
C ALA A 45 0.80 -14.74 4.27
N LEU A 46 0.43 -15.64 5.19
CA LEU A 46 1.38 -16.26 6.12
C LEU A 46 2.38 -17.17 5.39
N LYS A 47 1.91 -17.93 4.40
CA LYS A 47 2.77 -18.78 3.58
C LYS A 47 3.76 -17.93 2.79
N SER A 48 3.29 -16.89 2.10
CA SER A 48 4.14 -15.96 1.35
C SER A 48 5.21 -15.32 2.23
N GLN A 49 4.86 -15.02 3.50
CA GLN A 49 5.82 -14.47 4.45
C GLN A 49 6.86 -15.51 4.90
N ASN A 50 6.45 -16.75 5.17
CA ASN A 50 7.37 -17.83 5.53
C ASN A 50 8.32 -18.17 4.38
N ASP A 51 7.82 -18.11 3.14
CA ASP A 51 8.59 -18.32 1.91
C ASP A 51 9.43 -17.08 1.52
N GLN A 52 9.41 -16.00 2.32
CA GLN A 52 10.12 -14.72 2.11
C GLN A 52 9.75 -14.02 0.79
N MET A 53 8.54 -14.25 0.29
CA MET A 53 8.02 -13.63 -0.93
C MET A 53 7.32 -12.30 -0.66
N ALA A 54 6.71 -12.15 0.53
CA ALA A 54 6.02 -10.93 0.94
C ALA A 54 6.08 -10.77 2.46
N PHE A 55 6.01 -9.52 2.92
CA PHE A 55 5.85 -9.19 4.34
C PHE A 55 4.47 -8.58 4.56
N THR A 56 3.66 -9.20 5.41
CA THR A 56 2.30 -8.73 5.69
C THR A 56 2.22 -8.01 7.03
N TRP A 57 1.67 -6.80 6.98
CA TRP A 57 1.44 -5.93 8.11
C TRP A 57 -0.06 -5.75 8.34
N LEU A 58 -0.45 -5.87 9.60
CA LEU A 58 -1.82 -5.70 10.07
C LEU A 58 -1.95 -4.37 10.82
N LEU A 59 -2.99 -3.61 10.53
CA LEU A 59 -3.38 -2.44 11.31
C LEU A 59 -4.44 -2.88 12.31
N CYS A 60 -4.05 -2.97 13.58
CA CYS A 60 -4.93 -3.45 14.65
C CYS A 60 -5.44 -2.29 15.51
N GLU A 61 -6.73 -2.27 15.83
CA GLU A 61 -7.28 -1.34 16.82
C GLU A 61 -6.80 -1.74 18.21
N ARG A 62 -6.11 -0.84 18.92
CA ARG A 62 -5.47 -1.16 20.21
C ARG A 62 -6.44 -1.60 21.31
N SER A 63 -7.67 -1.09 21.30
CA SER A 63 -8.66 -1.39 22.33
C SER A 63 -9.29 -2.76 22.21
N SER A 64 -9.39 -3.29 20.99
CA SER A 64 -10.11 -4.54 20.71
C SER A 64 -9.22 -5.63 20.10
N GLY A 65 -8.03 -5.27 19.58
CA GLY A 65 -7.21 -6.17 18.79
C GLY A 65 -7.75 -6.45 17.38
N ALA A 66 -8.89 -5.85 17.02
CA ALA A 66 -9.55 -6.11 15.73
C ALA A 66 -8.71 -5.56 14.56
N ILE A 67 -8.65 -6.32 13.46
CA ILE A 67 -7.91 -5.97 12.26
C ILE A 67 -8.71 -4.96 11.45
N ALA A 68 -8.19 -3.72 11.38
CA ALA A 68 -8.81 -2.63 10.63
C ALA A 68 -8.38 -2.58 9.17
N ALA A 69 -7.15 -2.97 8.88
CA ALA A 69 -6.59 -3.03 7.53
C ALA A 69 -5.39 -3.98 7.50
N TYR A 70 -4.98 -4.37 6.30
CA TYR A 70 -3.67 -5.03 6.11
C TYR A 70 -3.00 -4.54 4.82
N MET A 71 -1.69 -4.72 4.75
CA MET A 71 -0.90 -4.57 3.53
C MET A 71 0.18 -5.64 3.46
N SER A 72 0.48 -6.09 2.24
CA SER A 72 1.62 -6.97 1.97
C SER A 72 2.64 -6.23 1.11
N LEU A 73 3.88 -6.21 1.58
CA LEU A 73 5.00 -5.51 0.97
C LEU A 73 5.97 -6.51 0.36
N ILE A 74 6.48 -6.19 -0.82
CA ILE A 74 7.51 -6.96 -1.53
C ILE A 74 8.63 -6.05 -2.04
N ALA A 75 9.82 -6.61 -2.24
CA ALA A 75 10.88 -5.92 -2.96
C ALA A 75 10.48 -5.72 -4.43
N ASP A 76 10.80 -4.56 -5.00
CA ASP A 76 10.47 -4.23 -6.39
C ASP A 76 11.59 -3.38 -7.02
N ALA A 77 11.56 -3.31 -8.35
CA ALA A 77 12.44 -2.44 -9.12
C ALA A 77 11.72 -2.00 -10.38
N ILE A 78 11.64 -0.70 -10.61
CA ILE A 78 10.92 -0.13 -11.75
C ILE A 78 11.89 0.42 -12.80
N LYS A 79 11.45 0.35 -14.07
CA LYS A 79 12.07 1.07 -15.16
C LYS A 79 11.42 2.43 -15.27
N LEU A 80 12.24 3.45 -15.51
CA LEU A 80 11.79 4.81 -15.78
C LEU A 80 12.22 5.19 -17.19
N THR A 81 11.37 5.92 -17.89
CA THR A 81 11.72 6.58 -19.15
C THR A 81 12.79 7.64 -18.90
N ALA A 82 13.44 8.14 -19.96
CA ALA A 82 14.42 9.23 -19.85
C ALA A 82 13.78 10.47 -19.19
N THR A 83 12.58 10.84 -19.63
CA THR A 83 11.81 11.97 -19.08
C THR A 83 11.48 11.78 -17.59
N GLU A 84 11.07 10.57 -17.20
CA GLU A 84 10.79 10.28 -15.78
C GLU A 84 12.06 10.34 -14.93
N LYS A 85 13.21 9.87 -15.43
CA LYS A 85 14.50 9.99 -14.74
C LYS A 85 14.90 11.46 -14.54
N GLU A 86 14.74 12.27 -15.57
CA GLU A 86 15.02 13.71 -15.52
C GLU A 86 14.13 14.42 -14.47
N LEU A 87 12.83 14.13 -14.48
CA LEU A 87 11.87 14.67 -13.50
C LEU A 87 12.29 14.39 -12.05
N HIS A 88 12.89 13.22 -11.79
CA HIS A 88 13.36 12.83 -10.47
C HIS A 88 14.85 13.14 -10.22
N ASN A 89 15.53 13.88 -11.12
CA ASN A 89 16.97 14.17 -11.07
C ASN A 89 17.84 12.91 -10.94
N LEU A 90 17.48 11.84 -11.65
CA LEU A 90 18.17 10.56 -11.64
C LEU A 90 19.10 10.45 -12.84
N SER A 91 20.40 10.72 -12.66
CA SER A 91 21.43 10.63 -13.71
C SER A 91 22.18 9.28 -13.72
N TYR A 92 21.69 8.27 -13.02
CA TYR A 92 22.36 6.99 -12.88
C TYR A 92 22.19 6.10 -14.11
N THR A 93 23.22 5.29 -14.38
CA THR A 93 23.24 4.31 -15.49
C THR A 93 22.42 3.06 -15.23
N PHE A 94 21.92 2.87 -14.02
CA PHE A 94 21.09 1.71 -13.68
C PHE A 94 19.83 1.60 -14.55
N LYS A 95 19.59 0.39 -15.05
CA LYS A 95 18.40 0.10 -15.87
C LYS A 95 17.10 0.18 -15.08
N THR A 96 17.17 -0.17 -13.80
CA THR A 96 16.03 -0.17 -12.87
C THR A 96 16.35 0.67 -11.64
N VAL A 97 15.32 1.21 -11.03
CA VAL A 97 15.42 2.00 -9.80
C VAL A 97 14.77 1.21 -8.66
N PRO A 98 15.43 1.11 -7.50
CA PRO A 98 14.92 0.32 -6.38
C PRO A 98 13.61 0.86 -5.85
N ALA A 99 12.69 -0.04 -5.57
CA ALA A 99 11.36 0.26 -5.08
C ALA A 99 10.89 -0.80 -4.08
N MET A 100 9.86 -0.46 -3.34
CA MET A 100 9.06 -1.38 -2.53
C MET A 100 7.62 -1.35 -3.05
N LYS A 101 7.05 -2.52 -3.33
CA LYS A 101 5.68 -2.62 -3.82
C LYS A 101 4.71 -2.94 -2.68
N ILE A 102 3.63 -2.18 -2.63
CA ILE A 102 2.43 -2.59 -1.91
C ILE A 102 1.68 -3.58 -2.82
N ALA A 103 1.89 -4.87 -2.60
CA ALA A 103 1.32 -5.94 -3.44
C ALA A 103 -0.17 -6.15 -3.16
N LYS A 104 -0.58 -6.01 -1.89
CA LYS A 104 -1.98 -6.05 -1.46
C LYS A 104 -2.22 -4.96 -0.42
N LEU A 105 -3.37 -4.32 -0.48
CA LEU A 105 -3.84 -3.34 0.50
C LEU A 105 -5.35 -3.44 0.62
N ALA A 106 -5.86 -3.79 1.79
CA ALA A 106 -7.28 -3.85 2.05
C ALA A 106 -7.64 -3.24 3.40
N VAL A 107 -8.83 -2.65 3.46
CA VAL A 107 -9.41 -2.08 4.69
C VAL A 107 -10.70 -2.83 5.00
N SER A 108 -10.87 -3.23 6.25
CA SER A 108 -12.09 -3.92 6.72
C SER A 108 -13.34 -3.07 6.47
N ALA A 109 -14.39 -3.69 5.95
CA ALA A 109 -15.65 -3.02 5.64
C ALA A 109 -16.26 -2.34 6.88
N SER A 110 -16.24 -3.02 8.03
CA SER A 110 -16.75 -2.48 9.30
C SER A 110 -15.99 -1.25 9.78
N PHE A 111 -14.69 -1.17 9.49
CA PHE A 111 -13.85 -0.02 9.82
C PHE A 111 -14.00 1.10 8.79
N GLN A 112 -14.21 0.79 7.50
CA GLN A 112 -14.50 1.81 6.47
C GLN A 112 -15.81 2.57 6.75
N GLU A 113 -16.79 1.93 7.39
CA GLU A 113 -18.02 2.58 7.81
C GLU A 113 -17.80 3.58 8.95
N LYS A 114 -16.87 3.28 9.87
CA LYS A 114 -16.59 4.07 11.08
C LYS A 114 -15.57 5.18 10.85
N TYR A 115 -14.57 4.94 10.00
CA TYR A 115 -13.40 5.80 9.85
C TYR A 115 -13.11 6.13 8.39
N ARG A 116 -12.55 7.33 8.17
CA ARG A 116 -11.97 7.75 6.88
C ARG A 116 -10.46 7.79 7.00
N GLY A 117 -9.74 7.47 5.92
CA GLY A 117 -8.30 7.64 5.82
C GLY A 117 -7.47 6.44 6.26
N LEU A 118 -8.06 5.27 6.58
CA LEU A 118 -7.30 4.07 6.94
C LEU A 118 -6.36 3.61 5.82
N GLY A 119 -6.82 3.62 4.56
CA GLY A 119 -5.96 3.30 3.43
C GLY A 119 -4.80 4.30 3.28
N THR A 120 -5.06 5.61 3.46
CA THR A 120 -4.01 6.63 3.46
C THR A 120 -3.00 6.39 4.59
N LEU A 121 -3.47 6.06 5.80
CA LEU A 121 -2.60 5.71 6.92
C LEU A 121 -1.70 4.53 6.58
N MET A 122 -2.22 3.49 5.92
CA MET A 122 -1.42 2.33 5.47
C MET A 122 -0.34 2.74 4.46
N VAL A 123 -0.66 3.63 3.51
CA VAL A 123 0.33 4.17 2.56
C VAL A 123 1.41 5.00 3.27
N GLU A 124 1.04 5.79 4.27
CA GLU A 124 2.01 6.54 5.10
C GLU A 124 2.93 5.57 5.86
N MET A 125 2.38 4.54 6.49
CA MET A 125 3.16 3.52 7.20
C MET A 125 4.10 2.75 6.26
N ALA A 126 3.65 2.41 5.04
CA ALA A 126 4.53 1.83 4.02
C ALA A 126 5.68 2.79 3.67
N THR A 127 5.42 4.09 3.61
CA THR A 127 6.45 5.10 3.37
C THR A 127 7.45 5.17 4.51
N GLU A 128 6.99 5.13 5.76
CA GLU A 128 7.86 5.11 6.95
C GLU A 128 8.76 3.86 6.97
N ILE A 129 8.22 2.68 6.59
CA ILE A 129 9.01 1.44 6.43
C ILE A 129 10.08 1.63 5.34
N ALA A 130 9.75 2.20 4.18
CA ALA A 130 10.70 2.44 3.10
C ALA A 130 11.82 3.41 3.52
N VAL A 131 11.48 4.46 4.28
CA VAL A 131 12.47 5.39 4.85
C VAL A 131 13.39 4.66 5.82
N ALA A 132 12.85 3.85 6.73
CA ALA A 132 13.65 3.06 7.67
C ALA A 132 14.58 2.06 6.95
N CYS A 133 14.13 1.45 5.85
CA CYS A 133 14.99 0.60 5.03
C CYS A 133 16.18 1.39 4.44
N ASN A 134 15.96 2.62 3.96
CA ASN A 134 17.00 3.49 3.44
C ASN A 134 18.04 3.88 4.48
N GLU A 135 17.63 4.04 5.73
CA GLU A 135 18.53 4.45 6.81
C GLU A 135 19.42 3.31 7.31
N GLN A 136 18.97 2.05 7.20
CA GLN A 136 19.60 0.95 7.91
C GLN A 136 20.02 -0.24 7.04
N TYR A 137 19.36 -0.51 5.91
CA TYR A 137 19.51 -1.80 5.23
C TYR A 137 19.82 -1.71 3.74
N PHE A 138 18.92 -1.11 2.94
CA PHE A 138 19.07 -1.04 1.48
C PHE A 138 18.29 0.13 0.90
N ALA A 139 18.71 0.59 -0.29
CA ALA A 139 18.07 1.70 -0.97
C ALA A 139 16.66 1.33 -1.49
N CYS A 140 15.68 2.18 -1.19
CA CYS A 140 14.33 2.14 -1.72
C CYS A 140 13.95 3.57 -2.13
N ARG A 141 13.84 3.86 -3.43
CA ARG A 141 13.53 5.20 -3.93
C ARG A 141 12.03 5.42 -4.13
N PHE A 142 11.32 4.40 -4.55
CA PHE A 142 9.90 4.49 -4.85
C PHE A 142 9.07 3.49 -4.05
N ILE A 143 7.83 3.87 -3.77
CA ILE A 143 6.77 2.92 -3.45
C ILE A 143 5.97 2.72 -4.73
N THR A 144 5.69 1.46 -5.07
CA THR A 144 4.91 1.08 -6.25
C THR A 144 3.65 0.36 -5.86
N VAL A 145 2.67 0.41 -6.74
CA VAL A 145 1.42 -0.35 -6.66
C VAL A 145 0.98 -0.77 -8.06
N ASP A 146 0.24 -1.86 -8.16
CA ASP A 146 -0.60 -2.16 -9.31
C ASP A 146 -2.04 -1.89 -8.89
N ALA A 147 -2.53 -0.68 -9.19
CA ALA A 147 -3.88 -0.25 -8.84
C ALA A 147 -4.92 -1.13 -9.55
N ASP A 148 -5.71 -1.87 -8.79
CA ASP A 148 -6.69 -2.83 -9.27
C ASP A 148 -7.95 -2.12 -9.77
N ILE A 149 -8.01 -1.86 -11.07
CA ILE A 149 -9.14 -1.18 -11.72
C ILE A 149 -10.27 -2.13 -12.11
N GLU A 150 -10.05 -3.44 -12.07
CA GLU A 150 -11.09 -4.42 -12.37
C GLU A 150 -12.18 -4.40 -11.30
N HIS A 151 -11.80 -4.29 -10.03
CA HIS A 151 -12.74 -4.25 -8.92
C HIS A 151 -13.23 -2.84 -8.57
N ASN A 152 -12.42 -1.81 -8.82
CA ASN A 152 -12.79 -0.44 -8.49
C ASN A 152 -11.99 0.61 -9.29
N GLU A 153 -12.59 1.19 -10.31
CA GLU A 153 -11.96 2.26 -11.09
C GLU A 153 -11.58 3.49 -10.25
N SER A 154 -12.26 3.74 -9.13
CA SER A 154 -11.97 4.87 -8.25
C SER A 154 -10.66 4.71 -7.46
N VAL A 155 -10.05 3.51 -7.46
CA VAL A 155 -8.77 3.23 -6.79
C VAL A 155 -7.64 4.11 -7.33
N ILE A 156 -7.68 4.47 -8.62
CA ILE A 156 -6.70 5.39 -9.21
C ILE A 156 -6.71 6.73 -8.48
N ASN A 157 -7.91 7.29 -8.25
CA ASN A 157 -8.06 8.56 -7.54
C ASN A 157 -7.56 8.49 -6.09
N PHE A 158 -7.72 7.32 -5.45
CA PHE A 158 -7.14 7.09 -4.13
C PHE A 158 -5.61 7.20 -4.17
N TYR A 159 -4.95 6.51 -5.10
CA TYR A 159 -3.49 6.55 -5.21
C TYR A 159 -2.98 7.93 -5.67
N LEU A 160 -3.64 8.60 -6.62
CA LEU A 160 -3.30 9.98 -7.01
C LEU A 160 -3.34 10.94 -5.81
N LYS A 161 -4.38 10.88 -4.97
CA LYS A 161 -4.50 11.68 -3.74
C LYS A 161 -3.42 11.35 -2.70
N ASN A 162 -2.83 10.16 -2.77
CA ASN A 162 -1.71 9.73 -1.93
C ASN A 162 -0.35 9.96 -2.60
N GLY A 163 -0.26 10.78 -3.65
CA GLY A 163 0.99 11.21 -4.28
C GLY A 163 1.60 10.19 -5.24
N PHE A 164 0.85 9.16 -5.65
CA PHE A 164 1.28 8.27 -6.71
C PHE A 164 1.02 8.88 -8.08
N VAL A 165 1.85 8.52 -9.04
CA VAL A 165 1.68 8.83 -10.46
C VAL A 165 1.77 7.56 -11.29
N PRO A 166 1.03 7.44 -12.42
CA PRO A 166 1.13 6.29 -13.31
C PRO A 166 2.55 6.13 -13.88
N ASN A 167 2.97 4.89 -14.12
CA ASN A 167 4.21 4.57 -14.81
C ASN A 167 3.97 4.60 -16.33
N GLU A 168 4.80 5.37 -17.08
CA GLU A 168 4.60 5.58 -18.53
C GLU A 168 5.03 4.37 -19.38
N GLU A 169 6.04 3.61 -18.93
CA GLU A 169 6.65 2.53 -19.71
C GLU A 169 5.70 1.35 -19.99
N ILE A 170 4.59 1.28 -19.29
CA ILE A 170 3.70 0.13 -19.34
C ILE A 170 2.39 0.46 -20.09
N LYS A 171 2.39 0.45 -21.42
CA LYS A 171 1.19 0.63 -22.25
C LYS A 171 0.60 -0.71 -22.73
N ASN A 172 -0.32 -1.30 -21.97
CA ASN A 172 -1.11 -2.46 -22.43
C ASN A 172 -2.61 -2.15 -22.45
N LYS A 173 -3.29 -2.40 -23.56
CA LYS A 173 -4.69 -2.00 -23.80
C LYS A 173 -5.76 -2.84 -23.08
N ARG A 174 -5.41 -3.97 -22.44
CA ARG A 174 -6.35 -4.86 -21.70
C ARG A 174 -5.85 -5.10 -20.30
N ARG A 175 -5.89 -4.05 -19.46
CA ARG A 175 -5.34 -4.15 -18.11
C ARG A 175 -6.42 -4.28 -17.07
N LYS A 176 -6.19 -5.20 -16.14
CA LYS A 176 -6.90 -5.28 -14.88
C LYS A 176 -6.32 -4.32 -13.83
N THR A 177 -5.07 -3.88 -14.05
CA THR A 177 -4.35 -3.01 -13.10
C THR A 177 -3.62 -1.88 -13.82
N ILE A 178 -3.37 -0.78 -13.12
CA ILE A 178 -2.51 0.32 -13.55
C ILE A 178 -1.32 0.40 -12.60
N SER A 179 -0.11 0.23 -13.15
CA SER A 179 1.11 0.39 -12.37
C SER A 179 1.34 1.86 -12.05
N MET A 180 1.57 2.16 -10.77
CA MET A 180 1.78 3.51 -10.27
C MET A 180 2.99 3.54 -9.32
N ARG A 181 3.64 4.70 -9.21
CA ARG A 181 4.76 4.94 -8.30
C ARG A 181 4.59 6.20 -7.49
N ARG A 182 5.16 6.21 -6.28
CA ARG A 182 5.32 7.39 -5.42
C ARG A 182 6.79 7.55 -5.07
N ASP A 183 7.37 8.70 -5.36
CA ASP A 183 8.75 9.03 -4.95
C ASP A 183 8.75 9.37 -3.45
N ILE A 184 9.51 8.66 -2.64
CA ILE A 184 9.58 8.89 -1.20
C ILE A 184 10.38 10.14 -0.82
N LEU A 185 11.22 10.65 -1.72
CA LEU A 185 11.98 11.90 -1.53
C LEU A 185 11.25 13.13 -2.08
N PHE A 186 10.20 12.92 -2.88
CA PHE A 186 9.44 14.02 -3.45
C PHE A 186 8.50 14.59 -2.38
N LYS A 187 8.96 15.64 -1.71
CA LYS A 187 8.08 16.47 -0.90
C LYS A 187 7.23 17.29 -1.87
N ALA A 188 5.93 17.03 -1.94
CA ALA A 188 5.02 17.97 -2.57
C ALA A 188 5.34 19.37 -2.00
N LYS A 189 5.64 20.32 -2.88
CA LYS A 189 5.73 21.73 -2.46
C LYS A 189 4.32 22.10 -1.96
N LEU A 190 4.17 22.17 -0.63
CA LEU A 190 3.01 22.76 0.02
C LEU A 190 2.90 24.24 -0.36
#